data_e7737a931ba708d3287fd3503e9e8836
#
_entry.id   e7737a931ba708d3287fd3503e9e8836
#
_cell.length_a   1.000
_cell.length_b   1.000
_cell.length_c   1.000
_cell.angle_alpha   90.00
_cell.angle_beta   90.00
_cell.angle_gamma   90.00
#
_symmetry.space_group_name_H-M   'P 1'
#
loop_
_entity.id
_entity.type
_entity.pdbx_description
1 polymer ?
#
loop_
_entity_poly.entity_id
_entity_poly.type
_entity_poly.pdbx_seq_one_letter_code
_entity_poly.pdbx_strand_id
1 'polypeptide(L)'
;MGETPYDDERLAMSDGHRLEFAGITKTFGDVAAVTDFSARVEPGVVTGFLGPNGAGKTTSLRILLGLVQASSGHATIGGTAYRDLANPLASVGSVLEAASFHPGRTAAAHLKIYAQAASLPVSRVDAVLGTVGLADVGGRKVGGFSLGMRQRLGLAVALLGDPGVLV
;
A
#
# COMPACT_ATOMS: atom_id res chain seq x y z
N MET A 1 -29.39 24.01 -3.45
CA MET A 1 -28.97 22.61 -3.37
C MET A 1 -28.26 22.32 -4.66
N GLY A 2 -26.95 22.44 -4.67
CA GLY A 2 -26.12 22.18 -5.82
C GLY A 2 -25.39 20.88 -5.59
N GLU A 3 -25.73 19.85 -6.33
CA GLU A 3 -24.93 18.63 -6.45
C GLU A 3 -23.61 19.05 -7.12
N THR A 4 -22.51 18.86 -6.41
CA THR A 4 -21.17 18.90 -7.01
C THR A 4 -21.07 17.72 -7.96
N PRO A 5 -20.81 17.92 -9.24
CA PRO A 5 -20.49 16.81 -10.12
C PRO A 5 -19.14 16.26 -9.66
N TYR A 6 -19.16 15.07 -9.07
CA TYR A 6 -17.99 14.24 -8.92
C TYR A 6 -17.55 13.92 -10.36
N ASP A 7 -16.41 14.47 -10.75
CA ASP A 7 -15.87 14.36 -12.11
C ASP A 7 -15.85 12.90 -12.58
N ASP A 8 -16.69 12.61 -13.56
CA ASP A 8 -16.80 11.32 -14.27
C ASP A 8 -15.48 10.94 -14.99
N GLU A 9 -14.56 11.89 -15.15
CA GLU A 9 -13.23 11.64 -15.74
C GLU A 9 -12.29 10.77 -14.87
N ARG A 10 -12.53 10.68 -13.56
CA ARG A 10 -11.78 9.72 -12.69
C ARG A 10 -12.22 8.27 -12.89
N LEU A 11 -13.41 8.03 -13.42
CA LEU A 11 -13.93 6.69 -13.69
C LEU A 11 -13.36 6.07 -14.98
N ALA A 12 -12.78 6.88 -15.86
CA ALA A 12 -12.15 6.41 -17.10
C ALA A 12 -10.74 5.80 -16.93
N MET A 13 -10.22 5.74 -15.70
CA MET A 13 -8.92 5.08 -15.37
C MET A 13 -9.08 3.60 -15.03
N SER A 14 -10.06 2.93 -15.56
CA SER A 14 -10.57 1.67 -15.03
C SER A 14 -9.66 0.44 -15.19
N ASP A 15 -8.79 0.37 -16.18
CA ASP A 15 -7.98 -0.84 -16.40
C ASP A 15 -6.62 -0.82 -15.69
N GLY A 16 -6.10 0.36 -15.33
CA GLY A 16 -4.77 0.48 -14.74
C GLY A 16 -4.62 -0.03 -13.31
N HIS A 17 -5.69 -0.22 -12.56
CA HIS A 17 -5.64 -0.51 -11.12
C HIS A 17 -6.33 -1.82 -10.70
N ARG A 18 -6.74 -2.66 -11.64
CA ARG A 18 -7.22 -4.02 -11.32
C ARG A 18 -6.12 -4.81 -10.66
N LEU A 19 -6.43 -5.49 -9.54
CA LEU A 19 -5.53 -6.46 -8.93
C LEU A 19 -5.94 -7.86 -9.36
N GLU A 20 -4.97 -8.68 -9.74
CA GLU A 20 -5.23 -10.04 -10.15
C GLU A 20 -4.24 -11.00 -9.49
N PHE A 21 -4.77 -12.09 -8.96
CA PHE A 21 -4.04 -13.26 -8.51
C PHE A 21 -4.44 -14.41 -9.42
N ALA A 22 -3.49 -15.07 -10.07
CA ALA A 22 -3.74 -16.15 -11.01
C ALA A 22 -2.97 -17.40 -10.57
N GLY A 23 -3.66 -18.34 -9.94
CA GLY A 23 -3.14 -19.63 -9.51
C GLY A 23 -1.91 -19.53 -8.61
N ILE A 24 -1.82 -18.50 -7.75
CA ILE A 24 -0.63 -18.34 -6.92
C ILE A 24 -0.51 -19.48 -5.91
N THR A 25 0.66 -20.09 -5.87
CA THR A 25 1.05 -21.07 -4.87
C THR A 25 2.36 -20.60 -4.22
N LYS A 26 2.48 -20.76 -2.91
CA LYS A 26 3.71 -20.47 -2.18
C LYS A 26 3.97 -21.52 -1.12
N THR A 27 5.14 -22.15 -1.21
CA THR A 27 5.69 -23.05 -0.19
C THR A 27 6.93 -22.42 0.46
N PHE A 28 7.09 -22.62 1.76
CA PHE A 28 8.30 -22.32 2.52
C PHE A 28 8.79 -23.63 3.15
N GLY A 29 9.85 -24.23 2.59
CA GLY A 29 10.22 -25.60 2.92
C GLY A 29 9.04 -26.54 2.64
N ASP A 30 8.63 -27.27 3.67
CA ASP A 30 7.50 -28.24 3.58
C ASP A 30 6.12 -27.59 3.88
N VAL A 31 6.07 -26.30 4.18
CA VAL A 31 4.84 -25.61 4.55
C VAL A 31 4.23 -24.92 3.34
N ALA A 32 3.05 -25.37 2.90
CA ALA A 32 2.25 -24.68 1.89
C ALA A 32 1.52 -23.48 2.54
N ALA A 33 2.00 -22.28 2.28
CA ALA A 33 1.41 -21.04 2.81
C ALA A 33 0.25 -20.52 1.98
N VAL A 34 0.26 -20.78 0.66
CA VAL A 34 -0.81 -20.45 -0.29
C VAL A 34 -0.86 -21.58 -1.32
N THR A 35 -2.05 -22.04 -1.69
CA THR A 35 -2.22 -23.12 -2.68
C THR A 35 -3.28 -22.72 -3.68
N ASP A 36 -2.88 -22.58 -4.96
CA ASP A 36 -3.73 -22.33 -6.12
C ASP A 36 -4.77 -21.21 -5.90
N PHE A 37 -4.33 -20.08 -5.30
CA PHE A 37 -5.22 -18.97 -5.02
C PHE A 37 -5.37 -18.08 -6.25
N SER A 38 -6.63 -17.84 -6.65
CA SER A 38 -7.01 -16.93 -7.73
C SER A 38 -8.08 -15.97 -7.24
N ALA A 39 -7.90 -14.69 -7.54
CA ALA A 39 -8.86 -13.63 -7.21
C ALA A 39 -8.66 -12.41 -8.10
N ARG A 40 -9.71 -11.60 -8.23
CA ARG A 40 -9.67 -10.30 -8.89
C ARG A 40 -10.29 -9.25 -7.98
N VAL A 41 -9.70 -8.06 -7.99
CA VAL A 41 -10.24 -6.85 -7.37
C VAL A 41 -10.38 -5.80 -8.47
N GLU A 42 -11.61 -5.39 -8.70
CA GLU A 42 -11.89 -4.38 -9.74
C GLU A 42 -11.59 -2.97 -9.21
N PRO A 43 -11.26 -2.01 -10.10
CA PRO A 43 -11.07 -0.62 -9.72
C PRO A 43 -12.31 0.01 -9.07
N GLY A 44 -12.09 1.02 -8.23
CA GLY A 44 -13.16 1.81 -7.63
C GLY A 44 -13.91 1.13 -6.48
N VAL A 45 -13.47 -0.05 -6.03
CA VAL A 45 -14.11 -0.77 -4.93
C VAL A 45 -13.16 -0.98 -3.75
N VAL A 46 -13.74 -1.05 -2.55
CA VAL A 46 -13.03 -1.51 -1.35
C VAL A 46 -13.32 -2.99 -1.17
N THR A 47 -12.28 -3.81 -1.20
CA THR A 47 -12.40 -5.27 -1.08
C THR A 47 -11.79 -5.76 0.22
N GLY A 48 -12.59 -6.47 1.03
CA GLY A 48 -12.10 -7.13 2.24
C GLY A 48 -11.44 -8.47 1.92
N PHE A 49 -10.17 -8.62 2.32
CA PHE A 49 -9.44 -9.89 2.19
C PHE A 49 -9.47 -10.62 3.54
N LEU A 50 -10.49 -11.42 3.75
CA LEU A 50 -10.83 -12.05 5.03
C LEU A 50 -10.45 -13.54 5.04
N GLY A 51 -10.22 -14.07 6.24
CA GLY A 51 -9.91 -15.47 6.46
C GLY A 51 -9.22 -15.72 7.81
N PRO A 52 -9.11 -16.96 8.28
CA PRO A 52 -8.45 -17.30 9.54
C PRO A 52 -6.95 -16.97 9.52
N ASN A 53 -6.34 -16.98 10.70
CA ASN A 53 -4.88 -16.86 10.79
C ASN A 53 -4.23 -18.08 10.13
N GLY A 54 -3.16 -17.85 9.37
CA GLY A 54 -2.50 -18.92 8.60
C GLY A 54 -3.10 -19.19 7.21
N ALA A 55 -4.22 -18.55 6.83
CA ALA A 55 -4.84 -18.74 5.50
C ALA A 55 -4.05 -18.13 4.32
N GLY A 56 -2.82 -17.69 4.51
CA GLY A 56 -1.97 -17.16 3.44
C GLY A 56 -2.24 -15.70 3.06
N LYS A 57 -3.15 -14.97 3.74
CA LYS A 57 -3.51 -13.58 3.39
C LYS A 57 -2.30 -12.66 3.23
N THR A 58 -1.50 -12.54 4.27
CA THR A 58 -0.30 -11.67 4.24
C THR A 58 0.71 -12.14 3.20
N THR A 59 0.85 -13.46 3.00
CA THR A 59 1.73 -14.03 1.97
C THR A 59 1.25 -13.66 0.57
N SER A 60 -0.05 -13.75 0.30
CA SER A 60 -0.63 -13.35 -0.99
C SER A 60 -0.43 -11.86 -1.27
N LEU A 61 -0.67 -10.99 -0.28
CA LEU A 61 -0.41 -9.55 -0.43
C LEU A 61 1.08 -9.25 -0.62
N ARG A 62 1.97 -9.95 0.07
CA ARG A 62 3.43 -9.83 -0.15
C ARG A 62 3.85 -10.31 -1.54
N ILE A 63 3.18 -11.32 -2.11
CA ILE A 63 3.41 -11.75 -3.49
C ILE A 63 2.96 -10.64 -4.46
N LEU A 64 1.77 -10.07 -4.27
CA LEU A 64 1.26 -8.97 -5.09
C LEU A 64 2.24 -7.78 -5.11
N LEU A 65 2.82 -7.44 -3.95
CA LEU A 65 3.78 -6.34 -3.79
C LEU A 65 5.23 -6.72 -4.15
N GLY A 66 5.47 -7.91 -4.70
CA GLY A 66 6.80 -8.35 -5.09
C GLY A 66 7.78 -8.60 -3.93
N LEU A 67 7.31 -8.60 -2.68
CA LEU A 67 8.13 -8.85 -1.48
C LEU A 67 8.41 -10.34 -1.27
N VAL A 68 7.60 -11.20 -1.86
CA VAL A 68 7.75 -12.66 -1.85
C VAL A 68 7.50 -13.16 -3.26
N GLN A 69 8.40 -13.99 -3.76
CA GLN A 69 8.20 -14.68 -5.05
C GLN A 69 7.26 -15.86 -4.86
N ALA A 70 6.23 -15.98 -5.71
CA ALA A 70 5.39 -17.17 -5.78
C ALA A 70 6.21 -18.39 -6.23
N SER A 71 5.84 -19.59 -5.75
CA SER A 71 6.39 -20.84 -6.24
C SER A 71 5.81 -21.20 -7.62
N SER A 72 4.54 -20.86 -7.85
CA SER A 72 3.88 -20.89 -9.15
C SER A 72 2.75 -19.88 -9.22
N GLY A 73 2.24 -19.60 -10.42
CA GLY A 73 1.26 -18.54 -10.66
C GLY A 73 1.88 -17.16 -10.61
N HIS A 74 1.05 -16.12 -10.71
CA HIS A 74 1.49 -14.72 -10.69
C HIS A 74 0.43 -13.81 -10.10
N ALA A 75 0.85 -12.60 -9.68
CA ALA A 75 -0.04 -11.54 -9.27
C ALA A 75 0.34 -10.25 -10.00
N THR A 76 -0.66 -9.47 -10.42
CA THR A 76 -0.48 -8.25 -11.20
C THR A 76 -1.34 -7.11 -10.70
N ILE A 77 -0.93 -5.89 -11.02
CA ILE A 77 -1.60 -4.62 -10.78
C ILE A 77 -1.73 -3.94 -12.14
N GLY A 78 -2.97 -3.80 -12.64
CA GLY A 78 -3.19 -3.32 -14.01
C GLY A 78 -2.51 -4.17 -15.08
N GLY A 79 -2.44 -5.51 -14.87
CA GLY A 79 -1.77 -6.44 -15.79
C GLY A 79 -0.24 -6.49 -15.67
N THR A 80 0.38 -5.64 -14.81
CA THR A 80 1.84 -5.53 -14.66
C THR A 80 2.25 -6.06 -13.29
N ALA A 81 3.33 -6.84 -13.20
CA ALA A 81 3.88 -7.24 -11.91
C ALA A 81 4.45 -6.01 -11.17
N TYR A 82 4.32 -5.96 -9.84
CA TYR A 82 4.75 -4.81 -9.02
C TYR A 82 6.19 -4.36 -9.31
N ARG A 83 7.11 -5.30 -9.47
CA ARG A 83 8.53 -5.03 -9.75
C ARG A 83 8.78 -4.37 -11.11
N ASP A 84 7.83 -4.51 -12.04
CA ASP A 84 7.94 -4.02 -13.41
C ASP A 84 7.15 -2.69 -13.60
N LEU A 85 6.52 -2.17 -12.52
CA LEU A 85 5.88 -0.87 -12.52
C LEU A 85 6.92 0.24 -12.66
N ALA A 86 6.67 1.21 -13.51
CA ALA A 86 7.58 2.34 -13.75
C ALA A 86 7.77 3.22 -12.50
N ASN A 87 6.70 3.42 -11.72
CA ASN A 87 6.75 4.15 -10.46
C ASN A 87 5.85 3.45 -9.43
N PRO A 88 6.37 2.43 -8.72
CA PRO A 88 5.58 1.63 -7.78
C PRO A 88 4.91 2.45 -6.68
N LEU A 89 5.60 3.45 -6.11
CA LEU A 89 5.07 4.26 -5.01
C LEU A 89 3.97 5.26 -5.44
N ALA A 90 3.95 5.66 -6.70
CA ALA A 90 2.85 6.43 -7.26
C ALA A 90 1.67 5.54 -7.70
N SER A 91 1.92 4.25 -7.91
CA SER A 91 0.90 3.30 -8.33
C SER A 91 0.22 2.63 -7.14
N VAL A 92 1.00 2.23 -6.12
CA VAL A 92 0.53 1.40 -5.00
C VAL A 92 1.06 1.90 -3.68
N GLY A 93 0.17 2.26 -2.78
CA GLY A 93 0.46 2.46 -1.36
C GLY A 93 0.14 1.18 -0.57
N SER A 94 0.99 0.81 0.39
CA SER A 94 0.74 -0.38 1.19
C SER A 94 1.05 -0.18 2.67
N VAL A 95 0.23 -0.80 3.54
CA VAL A 95 0.44 -0.86 4.99
C VAL A 95 0.21 -2.30 5.45
N LEU A 96 1.19 -3.16 5.25
CA LEU A 96 1.08 -4.57 5.66
C LEU A 96 1.29 -4.76 7.16
N GLU A 97 2.21 -4.00 7.75
CA GLU A 97 2.54 -4.05 9.18
C GLU A 97 2.94 -2.64 9.67
N ALA A 98 2.24 -2.13 10.66
CA ALA A 98 2.38 -0.74 11.13
C ALA A 98 3.59 -0.49 12.06
N ALA A 99 4.70 -1.24 11.96
CA ALA A 99 5.60 -1.32 13.09
C ALA A 99 7.08 -0.94 12.91
N SER A 100 7.57 -0.66 11.71
CA SER A 100 9.03 -0.53 11.50
C SER A 100 9.50 0.93 11.36
N PHE A 101 9.18 1.77 12.36
CA PHE A 101 9.67 3.13 12.39
C PHE A 101 10.90 3.28 13.28
N HIS A 102 11.91 4.00 12.82
CA HIS A 102 13.07 4.34 13.64
C HIS A 102 12.66 5.34 14.75
N PRO A 103 12.77 4.98 16.04
CA PRO A 103 12.21 5.77 17.13
C PRO A 103 12.85 7.16 17.28
N GLY A 104 14.09 7.33 16.86
CA GLY A 104 14.83 8.59 16.92
C GLY A 104 14.50 9.58 15.80
N ARG A 105 13.78 9.17 14.76
CA ARG A 105 13.38 10.07 13.65
C ARG A 105 12.09 10.79 13.98
N THR A 106 11.92 12.01 13.45
CA THR A 106 10.61 12.67 13.45
C THR A 106 9.72 12.07 12.36
N ALA A 107 8.40 12.23 12.49
CA ALA A 107 7.45 11.74 11.49
C ALA A 107 7.71 12.41 10.12
N ALA A 108 7.90 13.71 10.09
CA ALA A 108 8.23 14.44 8.86
C ALA A 108 9.57 13.98 8.24
N ALA A 109 10.61 13.78 9.06
CA ALA A 109 11.90 13.27 8.56
C ALA A 109 11.77 11.84 7.99
N HIS A 110 10.95 11.00 8.60
CA HIS A 110 10.67 9.67 8.10
C HIS A 110 10.02 9.74 6.71
N LEU A 111 8.95 10.51 6.53
CA LEU A 111 8.27 10.68 5.25
C LEU A 111 9.17 11.32 4.17
N LYS A 112 10.02 12.30 4.55
CA LYS A 112 10.98 12.91 3.61
C LYS A 112 11.93 11.90 2.98
N ILE A 113 12.39 10.89 3.74
CA ILE A 113 13.25 9.83 3.21
C ILE A 113 12.53 9.05 2.11
N TYR A 114 11.25 8.68 2.34
CA TYR A 114 10.47 7.96 1.33
C TYR A 114 10.17 8.85 0.12
N ALA A 115 9.82 10.12 0.34
CA ALA A 115 9.58 11.06 -0.76
C ALA A 115 10.83 11.20 -1.64
N GLN A 116 12.00 11.36 -1.03
CA GLN A 116 13.27 11.47 -1.76
C GLN A 116 13.61 10.17 -2.51
N ALA A 117 13.45 9.02 -1.87
CA ALA A 117 13.72 7.71 -2.50
C ALA A 117 12.81 7.45 -3.72
N ALA A 118 11.59 7.99 -3.69
CA ALA A 118 10.60 7.86 -4.76
C ALA A 118 10.61 9.04 -5.75
N SER A 119 11.55 9.99 -5.62
CA SER A 119 11.59 11.23 -6.42
C SER A 119 10.28 12.04 -6.36
N LEU A 120 9.59 12.01 -5.20
CA LEU A 120 8.36 12.75 -4.98
C LEU A 120 8.65 14.15 -4.42
N PRO A 121 7.80 15.15 -4.69
CA PRO A 121 7.93 16.48 -4.11
C PRO A 121 7.86 16.44 -2.59
N VAL A 122 8.77 17.15 -1.90
CA VAL A 122 8.80 17.21 -0.42
C VAL A 122 7.52 17.84 0.15
N SER A 123 6.83 18.69 -0.60
CA SER A 123 5.53 19.26 -0.23
C SER A 123 4.44 18.20 0.03
N ARG A 124 4.57 17.00 -0.54
CA ARG A 124 3.66 15.88 -0.25
C ARG A 124 3.71 15.45 1.22
N VAL A 125 4.85 15.65 1.90
CA VAL A 125 5.01 15.29 3.32
C VAL A 125 4.01 16.04 4.21
N ASP A 126 3.89 17.35 4.03
CA ASP A 126 2.98 18.16 4.85
C ASP A 126 1.52 17.85 4.49
N ALA A 127 1.24 17.63 3.21
CA ALA A 127 -0.09 17.25 2.73
C ALA A 127 -0.55 15.93 3.38
N VAL A 128 0.26 14.85 3.33
CA VAL A 128 -0.14 13.55 3.90
C VAL A 128 -0.20 13.58 5.43
N LEU A 129 0.69 14.34 6.10
CA LEU A 129 0.58 14.55 7.55
C LEU A 129 -0.74 15.22 7.92
N GLY A 130 -1.19 16.19 7.14
CA GLY A 130 -2.51 16.81 7.30
C GLY A 130 -3.63 15.80 7.10
N THR A 131 -3.59 15.02 6.01
CA THR A 131 -4.61 14.01 5.68
C THR A 131 -4.81 12.99 6.80
N VAL A 132 -3.71 12.54 7.44
CA VAL A 132 -3.80 11.53 8.52
C VAL A 132 -3.93 12.15 9.92
N GLY A 133 -4.08 13.48 10.04
CA GLY A 133 -4.21 14.17 11.31
C GLY A 133 -2.96 14.11 12.20
N LEU A 134 -1.78 14.25 11.60
CA LEU A 134 -0.48 14.29 12.29
C LEU A 134 0.29 15.59 12.03
N ALA A 135 -0.34 16.61 11.42
CA ALA A 135 0.33 17.87 11.08
C ALA A 135 1.04 18.52 12.29
N ASP A 136 0.33 18.67 13.43
CA ASP A 136 0.84 19.34 14.63
C ASP A 136 1.97 18.57 15.34
N VAL A 137 2.15 17.29 15.00
CA VAL A 137 3.13 16.41 15.63
C VAL A 137 4.20 15.90 14.65
N GLY A 138 4.20 16.40 13.43
CA GLY A 138 5.15 15.98 12.37
C GLY A 138 6.62 16.16 12.78
N GLY A 139 6.92 17.16 13.61
CA GLY A 139 8.26 17.42 14.19
C GLY A 139 8.62 16.56 15.40
N ARG A 140 7.70 15.75 15.95
CA ARG A 140 7.98 14.87 17.10
C ARG A 140 8.62 13.57 16.68
N LYS A 141 9.50 13.05 17.54
CA LYS A 141 10.12 11.72 17.35
C LYS A 141 9.08 10.61 17.44
N VAL A 142 9.14 9.67 16.53
CA VAL A 142 8.19 8.55 16.41
C VAL A 142 8.25 7.61 17.62
N GLY A 143 9.37 7.55 18.33
CA GLY A 143 9.49 6.78 19.58
C GLY A 143 8.48 7.18 20.66
N GLY A 144 8.03 8.44 20.66
CA GLY A 144 6.97 8.95 21.56
C GLY A 144 5.55 8.85 21.00
N PHE A 145 5.33 8.18 19.86
CA PHE A 145 4.00 8.04 19.26
C PHE A 145 3.22 6.89 19.91
N SER A 146 1.92 7.12 20.12
CA SER A 146 1.00 6.04 20.45
C SER A 146 0.88 5.04 19.29
N LEU A 147 0.28 3.86 19.56
CA LEU A 147 0.03 2.88 18.50
C LEU A 147 -0.80 3.49 17.34
N GLY A 148 -1.88 4.21 17.67
CA GLY A 148 -2.72 4.85 16.66
C GLY A 148 -1.98 5.94 15.86
N MET A 149 -1.04 6.67 16.48
CA MET A 149 -0.21 7.64 15.75
C MET A 149 0.77 6.91 14.81
N ARG A 150 1.33 5.79 15.21
CA ARG A 150 2.19 4.98 14.33
C ARG A 150 1.40 4.37 13.18
N GLN A 151 0.18 3.88 13.41
CA GLN A 151 -0.69 3.39 12.33
C GLN A 151 -1.02 4.50 11.33
N ARG A 152 -1.37 5.69 11.80
CA ARG A 152 -1.60 6.86 10.94
C ARG A 152 -0.35 7.29 10.17
N LEU A 153 0.83 7.18 10.78
CA LEU A 153 2.08 7.44 10.06
C LEU A 153 2.35 6.38 8.97
N GLY A 154 2.02 5.11 9.21
CA GLY A 154 2.05 4.06 8.18
C GLY A 154 1.13 4.39 7.00
N LEU A 155 -0.09 4.84 7.29
CA LEU A 155 -1.01 5.30 6.26
C LEU A 155 -0.47 6.52 5.50
N ALA A 156 0.19 7.48 6.19
CA ALA A 156 0.85 8.60 5.53
C ALA A 156 1.95 8.16 4.54
N VAL A 157 2.73 7.12 4.89
CA VAL A 157 3.71 6.54 3.96
C VAL A 157 3.01 5.95 2.74
N ALA A 158 1.94 5.19 2.93
CA ALA A 158 1.18 4.61 1.82
C ALA A 158 0.57 5.67 0.87
N LEU A 159 0.09 6.78 1.43
CA LEU A 159 -0.54 7.88 0.68
C LEU A 159 0.47 8.86 0.04
N LEU A 160 1.76 8.72 0.32
CA LEU A 160 2.77 9.72 -0.04
C LEU A 160 2.86 9.95 -1.56
N GLY A 161 2.76 8.87 -2.34
CA GLY A 161 2.81 8.88 -3.81
C GLY A 161 1.48 9.25 -4.49
N ASP A 162 0.42 9.49 -3.72
CA ASP A 162 -0.95 9.65 -4.25
C ASP A 162 -1.39 8.44 -5.10
N PRO A 163 -1.25 7.22 -4.57
CA PRO A 163 -1.40 6.02 -5.36
C PRO A 163 -2.86 5.75 -5.74
N GLY A 164 -3.06 5.14 -6.90
CA GLY A 164 -4.37 4.68 -7.33
C GLY A 164 -4.84 3.38 -6.66
N VAL A 165 -3.93 2.66 -5.99
CA VAL A 165 -4.22 1.42 -5.26
C VAL A 165 -3.70 1.51 -3.83
N LEU A 166 -4.51 1.07 -2.86
CA LEU A 166 -4.10 0.90 -1.46
C LEU A 166 -4.26 -0.58 -1.03
N VAL A 167 -3.21 -1.13 -0.39
CA VAL A 167 -3.14 -2.52 0.10
C VAL A 167 -2.79 -2.54 1.58
#